data_a6fae79d9c3260898635c29cc2bda784
#
_entry.id   a6fae79d9c3260898635c29cc2bda784
#
_cell.length_a   1.000
_cell.length_b   1.000
_cell.length_c   1.000
_cell.angle_alpha   90.00
_cell.angle_beta   90.00
_cell.angle_gamma   90.00
#
_symmetry.space_group_name_H-M   'P 1'
#
loop_
_entity.id
_entity.type
_entity.pdbx_description
1 polymer ?
#
loop_
_entity_poly.entity_id
_entity_poly.type
_entity_poly.pdbx_seq_one_letter_code
_entity_poly.pdbx_strand_id
1 'polypeptide(L)'
;MGSTRDRLLPPMPVNVLWGWLGPLLVAVFGGILRFVNLGRPHAVVFDETYYIKDAYALLHYGVERASLGTTEDPIADRMLLSGNTDFLVKCTPPDADPCPLYVAHPPLGKWMIGVGEQIFGLNPYGWRFAAAVVGVLSILILARVARRMTRSTLLGCLAGLLLSVEGLHLVLSRTALLDIFLMFWVLAGFACLVADRDWARGRLVTWYESSPLSDQGPGLGLRPWRIAAGLCLGAACAVKWSGIFFLIGFAVMSLLWDAGARRAVGLREPYRGAFGKDLTSILLAMGLLPAFVYVVSWAGWFASPLGWGRNWAQATSQGPAFFVFDSIRSWLSYHMQVLGFHTGLASTHPYQSEPWSWPLLLRPVAFFYETPATKCGADSCSQAVLGVGTPVIWYGGLVALLTMIVWYVATRDWRAGAVLASYAFGWLPWFYYAISDNRTMYLFYAITMTPFMILALTLTAGLIIGRADAAPNRRALGAAVVGAFTLLALINLGWLYPVLVAEVIPHSQWWTRMLFRSWA
;
A
#
# COMPACT_ATOMS: atom_id res chain seq x y z
N MET A 1 7.04 -40.37 -4.75
CA MET A 1 7.58 -39.05 -4.27
C MET A 1 7.84 -38.18 -5.48
N GLY A 2 7.32 -36.96 -5.55
CA GLY A 2 7.57 -36.05 -6.67
C GLY A 2 9.06 -35.69 -6.79
N SER A 3 9.50 -35.31 -7.98
CA SER A 3 10.90 -34.91 -8.24
C SER A 3 11.32 -33.73 -7.35
N THR A 4 12.63 -33.53 -7.14
CA THR A 4 13.14 -32.34 -6.42
C THR A 4 12.65 -31.05 -7.09
N ARG A 5 12.53 -31.06 -8.42
CA ARG A 5 11.95 -29.97 -9.22
C ARG A 5 10.51 -29.67 -8.79
N ASP A 6 9.63 -30.68 -8.71
CA ASP A 6 8.22 -30.48 -8.35
C ASP A 6 8.03 -29.97 -6.92
N ARG A 7 8.91 -30.38 -5.99
CA ARG A 7 8.90 -29.88 -4.61
C ARG A 7 9.31 -28.41 -4.51
N LEU A 8 10.32 -28.01 -5.27
CA LEU A 8 10.87 -26.65 -5.22
C LEU A 8 10.07 -25.67 -6.06
N LEU A 9 9.57 -26.10 -7.20
CA LEU A 9 8.89 -25.30 -8.19
C LEU A 9 7.63 -26.04 -8.69
N PRO A 10 6.56 -26.12 -7.87
CA PRO A 10 5.30 -26.74 -8.30
C PRO A 10 4.80 -26.08 -9.60
N PRO A 11 4.31 -26.88 -10.57
CA PRO A 11 3.90 -26.37 -11.86
C PRO A 11 2.74 -25.36 -11.72
N MET A 12 2.74 -24.37 -12.60
CA MET A 12 1.60 -23.45 -12.72
C MET A 12 0.44 -24.14 -13.45
N PRO A 13 -0.82 -23.78 -13.15
CA PRO A 13 -1.97 -24.27 -13.91
C PRO A 13 -1.81 -24.01 -15.41
N VAL A 14 -2.08 -25.05 -16.22
CA VAL A 14 -1.84 -25.07 -17.67
C VAL A 14 -2.70 -24.02 -18.41
N ASN A 15 -3.89 -23.70 -17.90
CA ASN A 15 -4.79 -22.76 -18.55
C ASN A 15 -4.32 -21.31 -18.36
N VAL A 16 -3.51 -20.83 -19.30
CA VAL A 16 -2.94 -19.47 -19.30
C VAL A 16 -4.02 -18.41 -19.51
N LEU A 17 -4.99 -18.68 -20.41
CA LEU A 17 -6.07 -17.73 -20.73
C LEU A 17 -6.89 -17.40 -19.49
N TRP A 18 -7.45 -18.39 -18.79
CA TRP A 18 -8.21 -18.18 -17.57
C TRP A 18 -7.34 -17.63 -16.43
N GLY A 19 -6.04 -17.92 -16.47
CA GLY A 19 -5.06 -17.37 -15.53
C GLY A 19 -4.92 -15.84 -15.62
N TRP A 20 -5.31 -15.23 -16.74
CA TRP A 20 -5.35 -13.78 -16.93
C TRP A 20 -6.78 -13.24 -16.96
N LEU A 21 -7.67 -13.87 -17.73
CA LEU A 21 -9.03 -13.40 -17.93
C LEU A 21 -9.81 -13.32 -16.60
N GLY A 22 -9.71 -14.34 -15.73
CA GLY A 22 -10.37 -14.33 -14.42
C GLY A 22 -9.93 -13.12 -13.55
N PRO A 23 -8.62 -12.96 -13.26
CA PRO A 23 -8.12 -11.77 -12.54
C PRO A 23 -8.48 -10.43 -13.19
N LEU A 24 -8.47 -10.35 -14.53
CA LEU A 24 -8.86 -9.11 -15.26
C LEU A 24 -10.34 -8.79 -15.07
N LEU A 25 -11.23 -9.78 -15.18
CA LEU A 25 -12.67 -9.58 -14.94
C LEU A 25 -12.95 -9.09 -13.51
N VAL A 26 -12.24 -9.65 -12.52
CA VAL A 26 -12.35 -9.19 -11.13
C VAL A 26 -11.80 -7.77 -10.98
N ALA A 27 -10.69 -7.44 -11.63
CA ALA A 27 -10.14 -6.09 -11.61
C ALA A 27 -11.08 -5.07 -12.29
N VAL A 28 -11.75 -5.46 -13.39
CA VAL A 28 -12.78 -4.62 -14.05
C VAL A 28 -13.97 -4.39 -13.11
N PHE A 29 -14.46 -5.43 -12.44
CA PHE A 29 -15.51 -5.29 -11.44
C PHE A 29 -15.10 -4.30 -10.33
N GLY A 30 -13.90 -4.49 -9.76
CA GLY A 30 -13.35 -3.57 -8.76
C GLY A 30 -13.13 -2.15 -9.32
N GLY A 31 -12.81 -2.03 -10.60
CA GLY A 31 -12.68 -0.76 -11.30
C GLY A 31 -14.01 -0.03 -11.41
N ILE A 32 -15.09 -0.72 -11.76
CA ILE A 32 -16.43 -0.12 -11.81
C ILE A 32 -16.78 0.50 -10.45
N LEU A 33 -16.56 -0.21 -9.34
CA LEU A 33 -16.83 0.30 -7.99
C LEU A 33 -16.01 1.55 -7.65
N ARG A 34 -14.81 1.73 -8.25
CA ARG A 34 -13.90 2.84 -7.97
C ARG A 34 -14.14 4.05 -8.87
N PHE A 35 -14.45 3.83 -10.14
CA PHE A 35 -14.59 4.91 -11.11
C PHE A 35 -16.01 5.49 -11.20
N VAL A 36 -17.04 4.71 -10.87
CA VAL A 36 -18.42 5.22 -10.87
C VAL A 36 -18.54 6.35 -9.85
N ASN A 37 -18.92 7.53 -10.33
CA ASN A 37 -19.04 8.75 -9.51
C ASN A 37 -17.78 9.09 -8.71
N LEU A 38 -16.58 8.92 -9.28
CA LEU A 38 -15.30 9.17 -8.61
C LEU A 38 -15.16 10.62 -8.12
N GLY A 39 -15.73 11.59 -8.84
CA GLY A 39 -15.76 13.00 -8.45
C GLY A 39 -16.69 13.33 -7.27
N ARG A 40 -17.38 12.34 -6.69
CA ARG A 40 -18.26 12.55 -5.52
C ARG A 40 -17.51 12.20 -4.22
N PRO A 41 -17.64 13.03 -3.15
CA PRO A 41 -18.33 14.32 -3.11
C PRO A 41 -17.57 15.36 -3.94
N HIS A 42 -18.28 16.42 -4.41
CA HIS A 42 -17.65 17.59 -5.01
C HIS A 42 -17.10 18.49 -3.90
N ALA A 43 -16.09 17.97 -3.23
CA ALA A 43 -15.44 18.61 -2.08
C ALA A 43 -13.99 18.13 -2.01
N VAL A 44 -13.14 18.89 -1.35
CA VAL A 44 -11.82 18.46 -0.87
C VAL A 44 -12.04 17.69 0.42
N VAL A 45 -11.56 16.46 0.51
CA VAL A 45 -11.83 15.59 1.66
C VAL A 45 -10.55 15.27 2.43
N PHE A 46 -10.59 15.48 3.75
CA PHE A 46 -9.52 15.16 4.68
C PHE A 46 -8.13 15.66 4.20
N ASP A 47 -7.11 14.81 4.14
CA ASP A 47 -5.76 15.19 3.73
C ASP A 47 -5.62 15.54 2.23
N GLU A 48 -6.68 15.40 1.41
CA GLU A 48 -6.66 15.93 0.04
C GLU A 48 -6.25 17.40 0.04
N THR A 49 -6.66 18.17 1.08
CA THR A 49 -6.33 19.60 1.22
C THR A 49 -4.82 19.91 1.15
N TYR A 50 -3.96 18.95 1.50
CA TYR A 50 -2.52 19.11 1.38
C TYR A 50 -2.01 18.62 0.03
N TYR A 51 -2.34 17.37 -0.33
CA TYR A 51 -1.69 16.65 -1.41
C TYR A 51 -2.05 17.13 -2.81
N ILE A 52 -3.28 17.60 -3.02
CA ILE A 52 -3.72 18.13 -4.32
C ILE A 52 -3.05 19.47 -4.64
N LYS A 53 -2.87 20.34 -3.64
CA LYS A 53 -2.14 21.61 -3.80
C LYS A 53 -0.66 21.40 -4.03
N ASP A 54 -0.06 20.46 -3.29
CA ASP A 54 1.33 20.05 -3.48
C ASP A 54 1.53 19.44 -4.86
N ALA A 55 0.60 18.59 -5.34
CA ALA A 55 0.65 17.98 -6.66
C ALA A 55 0.61 19.03 -7.78
N TYR A 56 -0.32 19.99 -7.67
CA TYR A 56 -0.39 21.14 -8.59
C TYR A 56 0.92 21.94 -8.60
N ALA A 57 1.47 22.26 -7.41
CA ALA A 57 2.70 23.02 -7.31
C ALA A 57 3.90 22.25 -7.90
N LEU A 58 3.99 20.94 -7.68
CA LEU A 58 5.02 20.09 -8.29
C LEU A 58 4.95 20.08 -9.81
N LEU A 59 3.75 20.01 -10.41
CA LEU A 59 3.58 20.06 -11.87
C LEU A 59 4.04 21.38 -12.50
N HIS A 60 3.83 22.50 -11.82
CA HIS A 60 4.07 23.82 -12.38
C HIS A 60 5.44 24.40 -12.00
N TYR A 61 5.95 24.07 -10.81
CA TYR A 61 7.16 24.66 -10.24
C TYR A 61 8.24 23.63 -9.90
N GLY A 62 7.95 22.34 -10.00
CA GLY A 62 8.86 21.26 -9.64
C GLY A 62 9.08 21.06 -8.13
N VAL A 63 8.51 21.93 -7.29
CA VAL A 63 8.59 21.92 -5.82
C VAL A 63 7.27 22.39 -5.22
N GLU A 64 7.03 22.01 -3.97
CA GLU A 64 5.84 22.38 -3.23
C GLU A 64 5.83 23.89 -2.87
N ARG A 65 4.64 24.49 -2.89
CA ARG A 65 4.39 25.91 -2.66
C ARG A 65 3.30 26.14 -1.62
N ALA A 66 3.45 27.21 -0.84
CA ALA A 66 2.46 27.61 0.14
C ALA A 66 1.14 28.03 -0.53
N SER A 67 0.02 27.65 0.06
CA SER A 67 -1.33 27.98 -0.41
C SER A 67 -2.05 28.92 0.54
N LEU A 68 -3.01 29.67 0.01
CA LEU A 68 -3.85 30.62 0.76
C LEU A 68 -4.75 29.90 1.76
N GLY A 69 -4.97 30.55 2.91
CA GLY A 69 -5.84 30.04 3.96
C GLY A 69 -5.14 29.13 4.96
N THR A 70 -5.93 28.60 5.87
CA THR A 70 -5.50 27.69 6.96
C THR A 70 -6.41 26.47 6.98
N THR A 71 -6.18 25.56 7.90
CA THR A 71 -7.08 24.42 8.14
C THR A 71 -8.47 24.87 8.61
N GLU A 72 -8.53 26.00 9.36
CA GLU A 72 -9.77 26.57 9.89
C GLU A 72 -10.52 27.41 8.84
N ASP A 73 -9.79 28.08 7.95
CA ASP A 73 -10.34 28.83 6.81
C ASP A 73 -9.67 28.38 5.49
N PRO A 74 -10.18 27.30 4.86
CA PRO A 74 -9.57 26.69 3.69
C PRO A 74 -9.88 27.46 2.40
N ILE A 75 -9.33 28.67 2.26
CA ILE A 75 -9.52 29.56 1.10
C ILE A 75 -9.11 28.84 -0.19
N ALA A 76 -7.93 28.24 -0.21
CA ALA A 76 -7.42 27.53 -1.38
C ALA A 76 -8.33 26.38 -1.82
N ASP A 77 -8.94 25.63 -0.90
CA ASP A 77 -9.86 24.52 -1.23
C ASP A 77 -11.12 25.04 -1.92
N ARG A 78 -11.68 26.17 -1.46
CA ARG A 78 -12.83 26.83 -2.12
C ARG A 78 -12.47 27.34 -3.52
N MET A 79 -11.27 27.91 -3.65
CA MET A 79 -10.77 28.36 -4.97
C MET A 79 -10.60 27.20 -5.94
N LEU A 80 -10.02 26.08 -5.51
CA LEU A 80 -9.87 24.87 -6.30
C LEU A 80 -11.21 24.33 -6.80
N LEU A 81 -12.20 24.24 -5.90
CA LEU A 81 -13.54 23.76 -6.24
C LEU A 81 -14.29 24.70 -7.21
N SER A 82 -13.96 25.99 -7.24
CA SER A 82 -14.48 26.97 -8.20
C SER A 82 -13.68 27.03 -9.51
N GLY A 83 -12.61 26.24 -9.64
CA GLY A 83 -11.72 26.24 -10.82
C GLY A 83 -10.71 27.40 -10.84
N ASN A 84 -10.55 28.13 -9.73
CA ASN A 84 -9.57 29.21 -9.62
C ASN A 84 -8.20 28.63 -9.21
N THR A 85 -7.17 28.92 -10.01
CA THR A 85 -5.80 28.43 -9.82
C THR A 85 -4.87 29.42 -9.09
N ASP A 86 -5.34 30.63 -8.75
CA ASP A 86 -4.56 31.65 -8.06
C ASP A 86 -4.53 31.47 -6.54
N PHE A 87 -4.51 30.25 -6.07
CA PHE A 87 -4.59 29.89 -4.66
C PHE A 87 -3.22 29.80 -3.97
N LEU A 88 -2.11 30.04 -4.69
CA LEU A 88 -0.77 30.01 -4.11
C LEU A 88 -0.39 31.36 -3.49
N VAL A 89 0.29 31.32 -2.36
CA VAL A 89 0.80 32.53 -1.68
C VAL A 89 1.99 33.07 -2.43
N LYS A 90 1.92 34.33 -2.91
CA LYS A 90 3.07 35.03 -3.50
C LYS A 90 3.99 35.57 -2.41
N CYS A 91 5.29 35.36 -2.56
CA CYS A 91 6.28 35.99 -1.69
C CYS A 91 6.49 37.46 -2.06
N THR A 92 6.99 38.24 -1.13
CA THR A 92 7.40 39.64 -1.38
C THR A 92 8.77 39.68 -2.05
N PRO A 93 8.97 40.50 -3.09
CA PRO A 93 8.03 41.48 -3.70
C PRO A 93 6.88 40.80 -4.48
N PRO A 94 5.79 41.55 -4.82
CA PRO A 94 4.55 41.00 -5.39
C PRO A 94 4.69 40.20 -6.67
N ASP A 95 5.76 40.41 -7.43
CA ASP A 95 6.07 39.71 -8.69
C ASP A 95 6.93 38.45 -8.46
N ALA A 96 7.21 38.09 -7.22
CA ALA A 96 8.00 36.91 -6.89
C ALA A 96 7.23 35.61 -7.16
N ASP A 97 7.99 34.52 -7.34
CA ASP A 97 7.45 33.17 -7.36
C ASP A 97 6.65 32.84 -6.08
N PRO A 98 5.68 31.91 -6.15
CA PRO A 98 4.98 31.48 -4.95
C PRO A 98 5.91 30.99 -3.85
N CYS A 99 5.55 31.23 -2.59
CA CYS A 99 6.39 30.93 -1.42
C CYS A 99 6.67 29.43 -1.31
N PRO A 100 7.92 29.04 -0.97
CA PRO A 100 8.25 27.64 -0.73
C PRO A 100 7.50 27.09 0.49
N LEU A 101 7.09 25.81 0.41
CA LEU A 101 6.40 25.11 1.49
C LEU A 101 7.24 23.96 2.03
N TYR A 102 7.34 23.88 3.37
CA TYR A 102 7.81 22.67 4.04
C TYR A 102 6.74 21.60 4.02
N VAL A 103 7.11 20.38 3.63
CA VAL A 103 6.22 19.22 3.65
C VAL A 103 6.88 18.01 4.29
N ALA A 104 6.09 17.23 5.04
CA ALA A 104 6.59 16.12 5.82
C ALA A 104 6.70 14.80 5.04
N HIS A 105 6.12 14.70 3.84
CA HIS A 105 6.13 13.49 3.03
C HIS A 105 6.89 13.67 1.72
N PRO A 106 7.65 12.64 1.28
CA PRO A 106 8.36 12.66 0.00
C PRO A 106 7.43 12.91 -1.20
N PRO A 107 7.97 13.35 -2.36
CA PRO A 107 7.12 13.91 -3.41
C PRO A 107 6.46 12.90 -4.34
N LEU A 108 6.88 11.61 -4.41
CA LEU A 108 6.41 10.68 -5.44
C LEU A 108 4.88 10.47 -5.45
N GLY A 109 4.26 10.31 -4.28
CA GLY A 109 2.80 10.15 -4.20
C GLY A 109 2.04 11.37 -4.72
N LYS A 110 2.56 12.56 -4.46
CA LYS A 110 2.01 13.83 -4.96
C LYS A 110 2.20 13.97 -6.48
N TRP A 111 3.35 13.57 -7.02
CA TRP A 111 3.54 13.44 -8.48
C TRP A 111 2.53 12.50 -9.11
N MET A 112 2.20 11.37 -8.45
CA MET A 112 1.19 10.44 -8.97
C MET A 112 -0.22 11.07 -8.98
N ILE A 113 -0.58 11.85 -7.96
CA ILE A 113 -1.84 12.63 -7.94
C ILE A 113 -1.84 13.63 -9.10
N GLY A 114 -0.75 14.37 -9.28
CA GLY A 114 -0.58 15.36 -10.33
C GLY A 114 -0.76 14.81 -11.75
N VAL A 115 -0.44 13.55 -12.01
CA VAL A 115 -0.74 12.92 -13.31
C VAL A 115 -2.24 12.98 -13.63
N GLY A 116 -3.10 12.71 -12.66
CA GLY A 116 -4.54 12.79 -12.85
C GLY A 116 -5.03 14.24 -13.04
N GLU A 117 -4.47 15.19 -12.28
CA GLU A 117 -4.73 16.63 -12.45
C GLU A 117 -4.33 17.13 -13.83
N GLN A 118 -3.17 16.68 -14.34
CA GLN A 118 -2.68 17.06 -15.66
C GLN A 118 -3.60 16.56 -16.80
N ILE A 119 -4.18 15.35 -16.66
CA ILE A 119 -4.98 14.71 -17.72
C ILE A 119 -6.43 15.20 -17.68
N PHE A 120 -7.02 15.31 -16.50
CA PHE A 120 -8.46 15.56 -16.32
C PHE A 120 -8.78 16.93 -15.72
N GLY A 121 -7.75 17.73 -15.46
CA GLY A 121 -7.88 19.04 -14.85
C GLY A 121 -7.96 19.00 -13.33
N LEU A 122 -7.87 20.19 -12.73
CA LEU A 122 -7.87 20.41 -11.29
C LEU A 122 -9.30 20.36 -10.74
N ASN A 123 -9.81 19.16 -10.53
CA ASN A 123 -11.15 18.88 -10.02
C ASN A 123 -11.19 17.53 -9.30
N PRO A 124 -12.25 17.19 -8.52
CA PRO A 124 -12.30 15.97 -7.72
C PRO A 124 -12.10 14.66 -8.49
N TYR A 125 -12.52 14.59 -9.75
CA TYR A 125 -12.24 13.44 -10.59
C TYR A 125 -10.75 13.36 -10.95
N GLY A 126 -10.15 14.49 -11.34
CA GLY A 126 -8.75 14.58 -11.77
C GLY A 126 -7.80 14.15 -10.64
N TRP A 127 -7.87 14.77 -9.48
CA TRP A 127 -6.92 14.42 -8.40
C TRP A 127 -7.13 13.03 -7.79
N ARG A 128 -8.34 12.41 -7.89
CA ARG A 128 -8.63 11.04 -7.42
C ARG A 128 -8.32 9.97 -8.46
N PHE A 129 -8.13 10.34 -9.72
CA PHE A 129 -7.96 9.38 -10.82
C PHE A 129 -6.81 8.40 -10.59
N ALA A 130 -5.62 8.91 -10.24
CA ALA A 130 -4.44 8.06 -10.02
C ALA A 130 -4.65 7.06 -8.86
N ALA A 131 -5.33 7.48 -7.79
CA ALA A 131 -5.69 6.61 -6.68
C ALA A 131 -6.62 5.46 -7.13
N ALA A 132 -7.60 5.76 -7.99
CA ALA A 132 -8.49 4.74 -8.54
C ALA A 132 -7.74 3.75 -9.45
N VAL A 133 -6.82 4.24 -10.30
CA VAL A 133 -5.99 3.39 -11.16
C VAL A 133 -5.14 2.43 -10.34
N VAL A 134 -4.38 2.93 -9.36
CA VAL A 134 -3.53 2.04 -8.53
C VAL A 134 -4.36 1.09 -7.68
N GLY A 135 -5.56 1.50 -7.26
CA GLY A 135 -6.53 0.63 -6.60
C GLY A 135 -6.92 -0.56 -7.48
N VAL A 136 -7.25 -0.33 -8.74
CA VAL A 136 -7.58 -1.41 -9.71
C VAL A 136 -6.37 -2.30 -10.00
N LEU A 137 -5.20 -1.70 -10.21
CA LEU A 137 -3.96 -2.45 -10.43
C LEU A 137 -3.59 -3.31 -9.22
N SER A 138 -3.85 -2.84 -7.99
CA SER A 138 -3.64 -3.62 -6.77
C SER A 138 -4.51 -4.87 -6.72
N ILE A 139 -5.76 -4.79 -7.17
CA ILE A 139 -6.66 -5.95 -7.29
C ILE A 139 -6.07 -7.00 -8.24
N LEU A 140 -5.64 -6.56 -9.42
CA LEU A 140 -5.04 -7.44 -10.42
C LEU A 140 -3.74 -8.08 -9.89
N ILE A 141 -2.85 -7.28 -9.28
CA ILE A 141 -1.59 -7.76 -8.73
C ILE A 141 -1.85 -8.78 -7.62
N LEU A 142 -2.76 -8.50 -6.69
CA LEU A 142 -3.07 -9.43 -5.59
C LEU A 142 -3.65 -10.75 -6.10
N ALA A 143 -4.57 -10.70 -7.08
CA ALA A 143 -5.10 -11.90 -7.72
C ALA A 143 -4.00 -12.74 -8.37
N ARG A 144 -3.05 -12.09 -9.05
CA ARG A 144 -1.91 -12.78 -9.70
C ARG A 144 -0.93 -13.37 -8.67
N VAL A 145 -0.65 -12.64 -7.58
CA VAL A 145 0.18 -13.12 -6.46
C VAL A 145 -0.46 -14.34 -5.81
N ALA A 146 -1.74 -14.23 -5.43
CA ALA A 146 -2.47 -15.34 -4.81
C ALA A 146 -2.51 -16.58 -5.72
N ARG A 147 -2.76 -16.40 -7.04
CA ARG A 147 -2.68 -17.47 -8.03
C ARG A 147 -1.29 -18.11 -8.06
N ARG A 148 -0.22 -17.31 -8.01
CA ARG A 148 1.16 -17.83 -8.01
C ARG A 148 1.46 -18.58 -6.71
N MET A 149 1.06 -18.06 -5.56
CA MET A 149 1.29 -18.69 -4.26
C MET A 149 0.50 -20.00 -4.09
N THR A 150 -0.75 -20.05 -4.55
CA THR A 150 -1.66 -21.18 -4.36
C THR A 150 -1.68 -22.17 -5.52
N ARG A 151 -1.11 -21.80 -6.68
CA ARG A 151 -1.24 -22.55 -7.94
C ARG A 151 -2.71 -22.78 -8.33
N SER A 152 -3.59 -21.83 -7.99
CA SER A 152 -5.04 -21.92 -8.25
C SER A 152 -5.56 -20.60 -8.80
N THR A 153 -6.16 -20.64 -9.99
CA THR A 153 -6.81 -19.46 -10.59
C THR A 153 -8.03 -19.05 -9.78
N LEU A 154 -8.81 -20.00 -9.27
CA LEU A 154 -9.97 -19.72 -8.42
C LEU A 154 -9.59 -18.92 -7.16
N LEU A 155 -8.57 -19.37 -6.44
CA LEU A 155 -8.09 -18.67 -5.24
C LEU A 155 -7.48 -17.32 -5.60
N GLY A 156 -6.84 -17.21 -6.76
CA GLY A 156 -6.40 -15.91 -7.27
C GLY A 156 -7.55 -14.94 -7.49
N CYS A 157 -8.60 -15.38 -8.17
CA CYS A 157 -9.81 -14.56 -8.37
C CYS A 157 -10.51 -14.23 -7.05
N LEU A 158 -10.55 -15.16 -6.10
CA LEU A 158 -11.09 -14.91 -4.75
C LEU A 158 -10.34 -13.79 -4.03
N ALA A 159 -8.99 -13.80 -4.05
CA ALA A 159 -8.18 -12.75 -3.45
C ALA A 159 -8.48 -11.38 -4.07
N GLY A 160 -8.54 -11.31 -5.40
CA GLY A 160 -8.91 -10.08 -6.10
C GLY A 160 -10.32 -9.61 -5.77
N LEU A 161 -11.29 -10.52 -5.72
CA LEU A 161 -12.68 -10.20 -5.38
C LEU A 161 -12.81 -9.66 -3.95
N LEU A 162 -12.16 -10.30 -2.98
CA LEU A 162 -12.16 -9.83 -1.59
C LEU A 162 -11.53 -8.43 -1.47
N LEU A 163 -10.43 -8.15 -2.21
CA LEU A 163 -9.85 -6.79 -2.22
C LEU A 163 -10.75 -5.79 -2.96
N SER A 164 -11.50 -6.24 -3.98
CA SER A 164 -12.44 -5.37 -4.70
C SER A 164 -13.54 -4.84 -3.79
N VAL A 165 -13.98 -5.67 -2.83
CA VAL A 165 -15.08 -5.40 -1.91
C VAL A 165 -14.60 -5.08 -0.48
N GLU A 166 -13.33 -4.76 -0.31
CA GLU A 166 -12.77 -4.31 0.95
C GLU A 166 -12.97 -2.78 1.06
N GLY A 167 -13.65 -2.34 2.14
CA GLY A 167 -14.14 -0.98 2.30
C GLY A 167 -13.04 0.07 2.42
N LEU A 168 -12.01 -0.16 3.23
CA LEU A 168 -10.91 0.79 3.40
C LEU A 168 -10.12 0.98 2.10
N HIS A 169 -9.86 -0.12 1.38
CA HIS A 169 -9.21 -0.06 0.08
C HIS A 169 -10.09 0.65 -0.96
N LEU A 170 -11.41 0.44 -0.92
CA LEU A 170 -12.34 1.14 -1.80
C LEU A 170 -12.30 2.65 -1.56
N VAL A 171 -12.41 3.10 -0.31
CA VAL A 171 -12.40 4.52 0.06
C VAL A 171 -11.08 5.17 -0.34
N LEU A 172 -9.93 4.58 0.06
CA LEU A 172 -8.62 5.14 -0.26
C LEU A 172 -8.30 5.11 -1.76
N SER A 173 -8.92 4.21 -2.55
CA SER A 173 -8.86 4.24 -4.01
C SER A 173 -9.73 5.34 -4.64
N ARG A 174 -10.50 6.07 -3.86
CA ARG A 174 -11.42 7.13 -4.29
C ARG A 174 -11.12 8.47 -3.64
N THR A 175 -9.99 8.55 -2.93
CA THR A 175 -9.47 9.76 -2.29
C THR A 175 -8.00 9.95 -2.66
N ALA A 176 -7.56 11.20 -2.82
CA ALA A 176 -6.18 11.52 -3.19
C ALA A 176 -5.27 11.53 -1.94
N LEU A 177 -5.23 10.40 -1.20
CA LEU A 177 -4.35 10.19 -0.07
C LEU A 177 -3.12 9.37 -0.46
N LEU A 178 -1.99 9.60 0.21
CA LEU A 178 -0.71 8.95 -0.10
C LEU A 178 -0.71 7.45 0.23
N ASP A 179 -1.56 7.02 1.15
CA ASP A 179 -1.55 5.66 1.71
C ASP A 179 -1.88 4.57 0.68
N ILE A 180 -2.75 4.85 -0.28
CA ILE A 180 -3.08 3.90 -1.35
C ILE A 180 -1.88 3.68 -2.29
N PHE A 181 -1.10 4.72 -2.58
CA PHE A 181 0.12 4.63 -3.40
C PHE A 181 1.22 3.87 -2.66
N LEU A 182 1.39 4.11 -1.35
CA LEU A 182 2.29 3.34 -0.50
C LEU A 182 1.95 1.84 -0.55
N MET A 183 0.69 1.50 -0.27
CA MET A 183 0.21 0.12 -0.30
C MET A 183 0.43 -0.54 -1.68
N PHE A 184 0.12 0.18 -2.75
CA PHE A 184 0.34 -0.30 -4.12
C PHE A 184 1.79 -0.68 -4.38
N TRP A 185 2.74 0.20 -4.04
CA TRP A 185 4.16 -0.07 -4.26
C TRP A 185 4.70 -1.18 -3.36
N VAL A 186 4.23 -1.29 -2.12
CA VAL A 186 4.55 -2.40 -1.22
C VAL A 186 4.05 -3.73 -1.79
N LEU A 187 2.79 -3.77 -2.26
CA LEU A 187 2.20 -4.96 -2.88
C LEU A 187 2.92 -5.36 -4.17
N ALA A 188 3.28 -4.39 -5.02
CA ALA A 188 4.04 -4.62 -6.24
C ALA A 188 5.44 -5.17 -5.91
N GLY A 189 6.13 -4.63 -4.90
CA GLY A 189 7.40 -5.15 -4.40
C GLY A 189 7.28 -6.59 -3.92
N PHE A 190 6.25 -6.92 -3.13
CA PHE A 190 5.97 -8.28 -2.69
C PHE A 190 5.70 -9.23 -3.88
N ALA A 191 4.93 -8.79 -4.87
CA ALA A 191 4.65 -9.56 -6.08
C ALA A 191 5.94 -9.91 -6.84
N CYS A 192 6.83 -8.94 -6.97
CA CYS A 192 8.15 -9.15 -7.58
C CYS A 192 8.98 -10.14 -6.78
N LEU A 193 8.98 -10.07 -5.43
CA LEU A 193 9.73 -11.03 -4.60
C LEU A 193 9.16 -12.45 -4.67
N VAL A 194 7.84 -12.62 -4.76
CA VAL A 194 7.23 -13.94 -5.00
C VAL A 194 7.63 -14.50 -6.37
N ALA A 195 7.74 -13.63 -7.38
CA ALA A 195 8.25 -14.02 -8.70
C ALA A 195 9.75 -14.36 -8.66
N ASP A 196 10.55 -13.56 -7.95
CA ASP A 196 11.98 -13.77 -7.74
C ASP A 196 12.27 -15.10 -7.04
N ARG A 197 11.46 -15.45 -6.03
CA ARG A 197 11.55 -16.73 -5.33
C ARG A 197 11.42 -17.92 -6.29
N ASP A 198 10.41 -17.92 -7.16
CA ASP A 198 10.22 -18.98 -8.13
C ASP A 198 11.39 -19.02 -9.14
N TRP A 199 11.84 -17.86 -9.61
CA TRP A 199 12.94 -17.72 -10.55
C TRP A 199 14.26 -18.26 -9.96
N ALA A 200 14.58 -17.88 -8.71
CA ALA A 200 15.77 -18.36 -8.02
C ALA A 200 15.77 -19.86 -7.80
N ARG A 201 14.61 -20.42 -7.43
CA ARG A 201 14.42 -21.86 -7.25
C ARG A 201 14.58 -22.60 -8.57
N GLY A 202 14.06 -22.06 -9.67
CA GLY A 202 14.25 -22.62 -10.99
C GLY A 202 15.74 -22.74 -11.35
N ARG A 203 16.52 -21.66 -11.17
CA ARG A 203 17.96 -21.70 -11.42
C ARG A 203 18.71 -22.67 -10.51
N LEU A 204 18.33 -22.71 -9.23
CA LEU A 204 18.95 -23.61 -8.26
C LEU A 204 18.68 -25.09 -8.63
N VAL A 205 17.47 -25.42 -9.08
CA VAL A 205 17.12 -26.77 -9.53
C VAL A 205 17.90 -27.16 -10.76
N THR A 206 17.97 -26.30 -11.78
CA THR A 206 18.76 -26.57 -13.00
C THR A 206 20.23 -26.81 -12.68
N TRP A 207 20.80 -26.02 -11.76
CA TRP A 207 22.16 -26.24 -11.28
C TRP A 207 22.29 -27.59 -10.54
N TYR A 208 21.36 -27.92 -9.65
CA TYR A 208 21.38 -29.17 -8.90
C TYR A 208 21.31 -30.43 -9.81
N GLU A 209 20.49 -30.36 -10.87
CA GLU A 209 20.35 -31.43 -11.85
C GLU A 209 21.62 -31.66 -12.70
N SER A 210 22.52 -30.69 -12.79
CA SER A 210 23.86 -30.86 -13.42
C SER A 210 24.89 -31.55 -12.53
N SER A 211 24.48 -32.06 -11.37
CA SER A 211 25.28 -32.85 -10.42
C SER A 211 26.57 -32.18 -9.92
N PRO A 212 26.55 -30.92 -9.51
CA PRO A 212 27.72 -30.23 -9.04
C PRO A 212 28.10 -30.63 -7.60
N LEU A 213 29.39 -30.57 -7.30
CA LEU A 213 29.94 -30.72 -5.94
C LEU A 213 30.07 -29.32 -5.32
N SER A 214 29.21 -29.02 -4.33
CA SER A 214 29.30 -27.80 -3.55
C SER A 214 28.48 -27.89 -2.27
N ASP A 215 29.01 -27.46 -1.14
CA ASP A 215 28.30 -27.39 0.13
C ASP A 215 27.40 -26.13 0.24
N GLN A 216 27.73 -25.07 -0.49
CA GLN A 216 27.06 -23.75 -0.43
C GLN A 216 26.13 -23.50 -1.62
N GLY A 217 26.30 -24.23 -2.72
CA GLY A 217 25.57 -24.01 -3.97
C GLY A 217 26.10 -22.86 -4.82
N PRO A 218 25.45 -22.52 -5.94
CA PRO A 218 25.89 -21.52 -6.88
C PRO A 218 25.56 -20.09 -6.41
N GLY A 219 26.24 -19.09 -7.00
CA GLY A 219 25.69 -17.75 -7.10
C GLY A 219 24.51 -17.74 -8.09
N LEU A 220 23.38 -17.15 -7.71
CA LEU A 220 22.17 -17.17 -8.54
C LEU A 220 22.18 -16.11 -9.66
N GLY A 221 23.26 -15.29 -9.75
CA GLY A 221 23.46 -14.32 -10.82
C GLY A 221 22.47 -13.15 -10.81
N LEU A 222 22.17 -12.59 -11.98
CA LEU A 222 21.23 -11.49 -12.11
C LEU A 222 19.82 -11.92 -11.71
N ARG A 223 19.19 -11.11 -10.86
CA ARG A 223 17.87 -11.32 -10.25
C ARG A 223 16.91 -10.21 -10.71
N PRO A 224 16.33 -10.27 -11.92
CA PRO A 224 15.54 -9.17 -12.48
C PRO A 224 14.31 -8.85 -11.63
N TRP A 225 13.66 -9.86 -11.06
CA TRP A 225 12.52 -9.65 -10.18
C TRP A 225 12.91 -9.03 -8.82
N ARG A 226 14.10 -9.32 -8.31
CA ARG A 226 14.62 -8.65 -7.11
C ARG A 226 14.93 -7.18 -7.38
N ILE A 227 15.50 -6.87 -8.56
CA ILE A 227 15.72 -5.49 -9.01
C ILE A 227 14.38 -4.75 -9.11
N ALA A 228 13.38 -5.36 -9.75
CA ALA A 228 12.03 -4.79 -9.83
C ALA A 228 11.40 -4.58 -8.43
N ALA A 229 11.61 -5.51 -7.49
CA ALA A 229 11.18 -5.35 -6.10
C ALA A 229 11.84 -4.14 -5.43
N GLY A 230 13.15 -3.95 -5.65
CA GLY A 230 13.89 -2.79 -5.13
C GLY A 230 13.37 -1.46 -5.68
N LEU A 231 13.07 -1.38 -6.98
CA LEU A 231 12.44 -0.21 -7.59
C LEU A 231 11.09 0.10 -6.94
N CYS A 232 10.23 -0.90 -6.78
CA CYS A 232 8.91 -0.74 -6.15
C CYS A 232 9.04 -0.29 -4.67
N LEU A 233 9.95 -0.89 -3.91
CA LEU A 233 10.13 -0.55 -2.49
C LEU A 233 10.81 0.80 -2.30
N GLY A 234 11.69 1.20 -3.22
CA GLY A 234 12.21 2.56 -3.29
C GLY A 234 11.11 3.59 -3.56
N ALA A 235 10.19 3.27 -4.49
CA ALA A 235 9.01 4.08 -4.74
C ALA A 235 8.08 4.13 -3.52
N ALA A 236 7.88 3.03 -2.79
CA ALA A 236 7.13 3.03 -1.53
C ALA A 236 7.72 4.00 -0.51
N CYS A 237 9.05 3.97 -0.30
CA CYS A 237 9.75 4.93 0.56
C CYS A 237 9.64 6.37 0.06
N ALA A 238 9.63 6.58 -1.26
CA ALA A 238 9.47 7.89 -1.91
C ALA A 238 8.03 8.43 -1.85
N VAL A 239 7.05 7.61 -1.45
CA VAL A 239 5.68 8.05 -1.13
C VAL A 239 5.56 8.39 0.36
N LYS A 240 5.94 7.46 1.23
CA LYS A 240 5.94 7.63 2.71
C LYS A 240 7.10 6.87 3.34
N TRP A 241 7.72 7.43 4.38
CA TRP A 241 8.83 6.77 5.07
C TRP A 241 8.51 5.42 5.68
N SER A 242 7.25 5.15 6.02
CA SER A 242 6.83 3.83 6.50
C SER A 242 7.05 2.69 5.49
N GLY A 243 7.32 2.99 4.22
CA GLY A 243 7.81 2.02 3.23
C GLY A 243 9.10 1.31 3.64
N ILE A 244 9.94 1.94 4.50
CA ILE A 244 11.20 1.38 5.00
C ILE A 244 10.98 0.08 5.81
N PHE A 245 9.85 -0.04 6.54
CA PHE A 245 9.54 -1.24 7.31
C PHE A 245 9.41 -2.47 6.41
N PHE A 246 8.76 -2.29 5.26
CA PHE A 246 8.63 -3.33 4.24
C PHE A 246 9.93 -3.57 3.49
N LEU A 247 10.69 -2.52 3.16
CA LEU A 247 11.97 -2.64 2.48
C LEU A 247 12.94 -3.53 3.28
N ILE A 248 13.14 -3.22 4.57
CA ILE A 248 14.02 -3.99 5.45
C ILE A 248 13.47 -5.41 5.65
N GLY A 249 12.19 -5.54 5.98
CA GLY A 249 11.56 -6.84 6.22
C GLY A 249 11.61 -7.76 5.00
N PHE A 250 11.35 -7.22 3.81
CA PHE A 250 11.39 -7.98 2.56
C PHE A 250 12.82 -8.32 2.12
N ALA A 251 13.82 -7.48 2.40
CA ALA A 251 15.21 -7.83 2.17
C ALA A 251 15.63 -9.04 3.00
N VAL A 252 15.30 -9.05 4.31
CA VAL A 252 15.55 -10.19 5.21
C VAL A 252 14.77 -11.42 4.74
N MET A 253 13.50 -11.28 4.42
CA MET A 253 12.66 -12.38 3.93
C MET A 253 13.21 -13.00 2.65
N SER A 254 13.70 -12.19 1.71
CA SER A 254 14.31 -12.66 0.46
C SER A 254 15.58 -13.49 0.73
N LEU A 255 16.44 -13.05 1.67
CA LEU A 255 17.64 -13.78 2.07
C LEU A 255 17.29 -15.13 2.72
N LEU A 256 16.28 -15.14 3.61
CA LEU A 256 15.81 -16.37 4.25
C LEU A 256 15.19 -17.35 3.24
N TRP A 257 14.52 -16.85 2.19
CA TRP A 257 14.00 -17.69 1.10
C TRP A 257 15.11 -18.32 0.28
N ASP A 258 16.22 -17.60 0.02
CA ASP A 258 17.38 -18.13 -0.67
C ASP A 258 18.09 -19.22 0.17
N ALA A 259 18.26 -19.00 1.47
CA ALA A 259 18.77 -20.02 2.39
C ALA A 259 17.83 -21.25 2.45
N GLY A 260 16.52 -21.02 2.54
CA GLY A 260 15.51 -22.08 2.52
C GLY A 260 15.50 -22.90 1.23
N ALA A 261 15.74 -22.25 0.07
CA ALA A 261 15.86 -22.96 -1.22
C ALA A 261 17.08 -23.88 -1.23
N ARG A 262 18.25 -23.38 -0.78
CA ARG A 262 19.49 -24.18 -0.66
C ARG A 262 19.32 -25.36 0.30
N ARG A 263 18.69 -25.14 1.45
CA ARG A 263 18.36 -26.22 2.39
C ARG A 263 17.45 -27.28 1.77
N ALA A 264 16.49 -26.86 0.95
CA ALA A 264 15.53 -27.78 0.33
C ALA A 264 16.13 -28.71 -0.73
N VAL A 265 17.27 -28.33 -1.35
CA VAL A 265 18.06 -29.20 -2.23
C VAL A 265 19.14 -30.00 -1.49
N GLY A 266 19.23 -29.88 -0.17
CA GLY A 266 20.12 -30.70 0.66
C GLY A 266 21.56 -30.17 0.77
N LEU A 267 21.82 -28.89 0.49
CA LEU A 267 23.15 -28.30 0.68
C LEU A 267 23.52 -28.29 2.17
N ARG A 268 24.80 -28.56 2.47
CA ARG A 268 25.32 -28.65 3.86
C ARG A 268 25.42 -27.29 4.55
N GLU A 269 25.75 -26.23 3.79
CA GLU A 269 25.97 -24.88 4.29
C GLU A 269 24.98 -23.85 3.66
N PRO A 270 23.66 -24.04 3.80
CA PRO A 270 22.66 -23.23 3.09
C PRO A 270 22.70 -21.74 3.47
N TYR A 271 22.93 -21.43 4.75
CA TYR A 271 23.01 -20.05 5.25
C TYR A 271 24.30 -19.36 4.80
N ARG A 272 25.45 -20.04 4.90
CA ARG A 272 26.73 -19.50 4.39
C ARG A 272 26.64 -19.25 2.87
N GLY A 273 25.99 -20.16 2.14
CA GLY A 273 25.74 -20.00 0.71
C GLY A 273 24.87 -18.79 0.40
N ALA A 274 23.79 -18.54 1.14
CA ALA A 274 22.94 -17.38 0.97
C ALA A 274 23.69 -16.07 1.31
N PHE A 275 24.35 -16.01 2.48
CA PHE A 275 25.11 -14.82 2.86
C PHE A 275 26.28 -14.55 1.92
N GLY A 276 27.10 -15.56 1.58
CA GLY A 276 28.30 -15.38 0.76
C GLY A 276 28.02 -15.13 -0.73
N LYS A 277 26.87 -15.59 -1.26
CA LYS A 277 26.59 -15.55 -2.70
C LYS A 277 25.47 -14.58 -3.09
N ASP A 278 24.51 -14.32 -2.18
CA ASP A 278 23.30 -13.55 -2.53
C ASP A 278 23.21 -12.21 -1.80
N LEU A 279 23.95 -11.99 -0.68
CA LEU A 279 23.89 -10.75 0.10
C LEU A 279 24.24 -9.52 -0.74
N THR A 280 25.30 -9.60 -1.56
CA THR A 280 25.67 -8.49 -2.46
C THR A 280 24.53 -8.12 -3.40
N SER A 281 23.84 -9.11 -3.98
CA SER A 281 22.68 -8.87 -4.83
C SER A 281 21.53 -8.20 -4.06
N ILE A 282 21.35 -8.53 -2.78
CA ILE A 282 20.35 -7.90 -1.92
C ILE A 282 20.75 -6.46 -1.60
N LEU A 283 21.99 -6.22 -1.20
CA LEU A 283 22.47 -4.86 -0.90
C LEU A 283 22.38 -3.93 -2.10
N LEU A 284 22.67 -4.41 -3.30
CA LEU A 284 22.53 -3.62 -4.52
C LEU A 284 21.06 -3.40 -4.90
N ALA A 285 20.27 -4.47 -4.96
CA ALA A 285 18.90 -4.39 -5.44
C ALA A 285 17.91 -3.83 -4.39
N MET A 286 18.12 -4.08 -3.10
CA MET A 286 17.21 -3.67 -2.03
C MET A 286 17.84 -2.71 -1.02
N GLY A 287 19.04 -2.22 -1.27
CA GLY A 287 19.72 -1.16 -0.53
C GLY A 287 19.99 0.04 -1.44
N LEU A 288 20.99 -0.07 -2.32
CA LEU A 288 21.43 1.04 -3.16
C LEU A 288 20.35 1.51 -4.14
N LEU A 289 19.67 0.59 -4.82
CA LEU A 289 18.65 0.93 -5.82
C LEU A 289 17.43 1.65 -5.22
N PRO A 290 16.83 1.20 -4.11
CA PRO A 290 15.78 1.97 -3.42
C PRO A 290 16.22 3.36 -2.99
N ALA A 291 17.46 3.51 -2.48
CA ALA A 291 18.02 4.81 -2.12
C ALA A 291 18.13 5.72 -3.35
N PHE A 292 18.58 5.19 -4.47
CA PHE A 292 18.63 5.93 -5.74
C PHE A 292 17.23 6.39 -6.19
N VAL A 293 16.23 5.50 -6.17
CA VAL A 293 14.84 5.85 -6.52
C VAL A 293 14.31 6.95 -5.59
N TYR A 294 14.61 6.86 -4.30
CA TYR A 294 14.22 7.87 -3.32
C TYR A 294 14.83 9.24 -3.66
N VAL A 295 16.14 9.30 -3.92
CA VAL A 295 16.84 10.55 -4.28
C VAL A 295 16.30 11.12 -5.59
N VAL A 296 16.08 10.28 -6.61
CA VAL A 296 15.50 10.71 -7.90
C VAL A 296 14.11 11.31 -7.74
N SER A 297 13.30 10.83 -6.79
CA SER A 297 11.98 11.42 -6.54
C SER A 297 12.04 12.89 -6.12
N TRP A 298 13.17 13.35 -5.55
CA TRP A 298 13.46 14.73 -5.16
C TRP A 298 14.10 15.57 -6.28
N ALA A 299 14.13 15.08 -7.52
CA ALA A 299 14.81 15.75 -8.63
C ALA A 299 14.34 17.20 -8.82
N GLY A 300 13.06 17.50 -8.68
CA GLY A 300 12.52 18.85 -8.73
C GLY A 300 13.12 19.78 -7.66
N TRP A 301 13.22 19.29 -6.43
CA TRP A 301 13.82 20.04 -5.33
C TRP A 301 15.32 20.31 -5.56
N PHE A 302 16.06 19.35 -6.14
CA PHE A 302 17.47 19.55 -6.48
C PHE A 302 17.65 20.54 -7.65
N ALA A 303 16.75 20.49 -8.64
CA ALA A 303 16.82 21.33 -9.83
C ALA A 303 16.35 22.78 -9.56
N SER A 304 15.42 23.00 -8.62
CA SER A 304 14.89 24.32 -8.31
C SER A 304 15.67 25.01 -7.19
N PRO A 305 16.12 26.26 -7.36
CA PRO A 305 16.70 27.05 -6.26
C PRO A 305 15.65 27.48 -5.23
N LEU A 306 14.37 27.34 -5.55
CA LEU A 306 13.24 27.87 -4.81
C LEU A 306 12.56 26.81 -3.91
N GLY A 307 13.13 25.59 -3.79
CA GLY A 307 12.66 24.58 -2.85
C GLY A 307 12.85 25.03 -1.41
N TRP A 308 11.92 24.66 -0.52
CA TRP A 308 12.04 24.99 0.90
C TRP A 308 13.36 24.46 1.49
N GLY A 309 14.08 25.31 2.21
CA GLY A 309 15.38 24.96 2.81
C GLY A 309 16.50 24.66 1.80
N ARG A 310 16.31 24.89 0.48
CA ARG A 310 17.27 24.55 -0.58
C ARG A 310 18.63 25.20 -0.39
N ASN A 311 18.66 26.42 0.13
CA ASN A 311 19.87 27.23 0.32
C ASN A 311 20.33 27.27 1.79
N TRP A 312 19.82 26.37 2.65
CA TRP A 312 20.14 26.33 4.08
C TRP A 312 21.65 26.23 4.34
N ALA A 313 22.37 25.35 3.63
CA ALA A 313 23.80 25.15 3.82
C ALA A 313 24.61 26.38 3.43
N GLN A 314 24.21 27.12 2.40
CA GLN A 314 24.87 28.37 2.00
C GLN A 314 24.71 29.46 3.05
N ALA A 315 23.55 29.57 3.71
CA ALA A 315 23.28 30.54 4.74
C ALA A 315 23.93 30.21 6.09
N THR A 316 24.18 28.92 6.36
CA THR A 316 24.64 28.48 7.69
C THR A 316 26.06 27.92 7.70
N SER A 317 26.72 27.79 6.52
CA SER A 317 27.95 27.04 6.46
C SER A 317 29.15 27.81 6.95
N GLN A 318 29.75 27.33 8.03
CA GLN A 318 31.12 27.54 8.42
C GLN A 318 31.85 26.23 8.74
N GLY A 319 31.43 25.12 8.16
CA GLY A 319 31.91 23.80 8.51
C GLY A 319 32.85 23.18 7.48
N PRO A 320 33.72 22.25 7.91
CA PRO A 320 34.75 21.61 7.07
C PRO A 320 34.25 20.57 6.06
N ALA A 321 32.94 20.43 5.88
CA ALA A 321 32.38 19.43 4.97
C ALA A 321 32.42 19.86 3.49
N PHE A 322 33.54 20.37 3.02
CA PHE A 322 33.73 20.88 1.67
C PHE A 322 33.54 19.81 0.56
N PHE A 323 33.66 18.53 0.90
CA PHE A 323 33.43 17.43 -0.04
C PHE A 323 31.95 17.01 -0.17
N VAL A 324 31.06 17.55 0.67
CA VAL A 324 29.62 17.35 0.57
C VAL A 324 29.00 18.58 -0.04
N PHE A 325 28.40 18.45 -1.23
CA PHE A 325 27.74 19.57 -1.90
C PHE A 325 26.67 20.22 -1.01
N ASP A 326 26.59 21.53 -1.02
CA ASP A 326 25.65 22.30 -0.20
C ASP A 326 24.19 21.85 -0.41
N SER A 327 23.84 21.44 -1.63
CA SER A 327 22.52 20.86 -1.92
C SER A 327 22.24 19.57 -1.15
N ILE A 328 23.26 18.69 -0.99
CA ILE A 328 23.11 17.44 -0.23
C ILE A 328 23.02 17.76 1.27
N ARG A 329 23.80 18.70 1.76
CA ARG A 329 23.75 19.16 3.16
C ARG A 329 22.38 19.75 3.48
N SER A 330 21.86 20.64 2.61
CA SER A 330 20.52 21.22 2.74
C SER A 330 19.44 20.14 2.73
N TRP A 331 19.56 19.14 1.84
CA TRP A 331 18.62 18.02 1.74
C TRP A 331 18.66 17.13 2.99
N LEU A 332 19.83 16.85 3.55
CA LEU A 332 19.95 16.13 4.83
C LEU A 332 19.36 16.93 5.99
N SER A 333 19.60 18.24 6.05
CA SER A 333 18.96 19.12 7.05
C SER A 333 17.44 19.09 6.94
N TYR A 334 16.89 19.12 5.72
CA TYR A 334 15.46 18.95 5.47
C TYR A 334 14.95 17.62 6.07
N HIS A 335 15.65 16.52 5.84
CA HIS A 335 15.25 15.19 6.35
C HIS A 335 15.34 15.10 7.88
N MET A 336 16.29 15.78 8.51
CA MET A 336 16.34 15.85 9.98
C MET A 336 15.14 16.62 10.54
N GLN A 337 14.67 17.65 9.86
CA GLN A 337 13.46 18.36 10.25
C GLN A 337 12.20 17.51 10.04
N VAL A 338 12.12 16.74 8.93
CA VAL A 338 11.06 15.77 8.70
C VAL A 338 11.04 14.70 9.81
N LEU A 339 12.20 14.21 10.23
CA LEU A 339 12.30 13.29 11.36
C LEU A 339 11.76 13.92 12.65
N GLY A 340 12.20 15.14 12.97
CA GLY A 340 11.71 15.87 14.13
C GLY A 340 10.20 16.11 14.09
N PHE A 341 9.64 16.43 12.92
CA PHE A 341 8.19 16.56 12.75
C PHE A 341 7.47 15.24 13.05
N HIS A 342 7.96 14.13 12.49
CA HIS A 342 7.29 12.83 12.67
C HIS A 342 7.39 12.28 14.09
N THR A 343 8.47 12.54 14.81
CA THR A 343 8.63 12.12 16.23
C THR A 343 7.91 13.06 17.19
N GLY A 344 7.72 14.33 16.82
CA GLY A 344 7.03 15.33 17.64
C GLY A 344 5.52 15.45 17.40
N LEU A 345 4.94 14.69 16.47
CA LEU A 345 3.53 14.80 16.12
C LEU A 345 2.64 14.09 17.18
N ALA A 346 2.29 14.81 18.23
CA ALA A 346 1.46 14.35 19.34
C ALA A 346 0.17 15.18 19.54
N SER A 347 -0.27 15.92 18.52
CA SER A 347 -1.52 16.69 18.56
C SER A 347 -2.74 15.75 18.65
N THR A 348 -3.66 16.02 19.56
CA THR A 348 -4.91 15.25 19.67
C THR A 348 -5.81 15.49 18.46
N HIS A 349 -6.45 14.42 17.99
CA HIS A 349 -7.42 14.49 16.89
C HIS A 349 -8.64 13.59 17.19
N PRO A 350 -9.87 14.03 16.89
CA PRO A 350 -11.09 13.25 17.20
C PRO A 350 -11.11 11.84 16.61
N TYR A 351 -10.45 11.63 15.47
CA TYR A 351 -10.38 10.33 14.78
C TYR A 351 -9.08 9.57 15.02
N GLN A 352 -8.22 10.02 15.94
CA GLN A 352 -7.01 9.26 16.27
C GLN A 352 -7.35 7.88 16.82
N SER A 353 -6.50 6.90 16.53
CA SER A 353 -6.69 5.52 16.97
C SER A 353 -5.35 4.80 17.11
N GLU A 354 -5.29 3.92 18.09
CA GLU A 354 -4.10 3.15 18.40
C GLU A 354 -3.99 1.87 17.53
N PRO A 355 -2.79 1.41 17.19
CA PRO A 355 -2.60 0.29 16.26
C PRO A 355 -3.26 -1.01 16.72
N TRP A 356 -3.39 -1.26 18.02
CA TRP A 356 -4.10 -2.45 18.54
C TRP A 356 -5.61 -2.42 18.28
N SER A 357 -6.19 -1.24 18.04
CA SER A 357 -7.61 -1.07 17.74
C SER A 357 -7.95 -1.27 16.26
N TRP A 358 -6.95 -1.15 15.35
CA TRP A 358 -7.18 -1.19 13.91
C TRP A 358 -7.76 -2.51 13.40
N PRO A 359 -7.24 -3.70 13.81
CA PRO A 359 -7.82 -4.97 13.37
C PRO A 359 -9.28 -5.18 13.79
N LEU A 360 -9.73 -4.44 14.80
CA LEU A 360 -11.11 -4.49 15.33
C LEU A 360 -12.00 -3.38 14.75
N LEU A 361 -11.46 -2.49 13.91
CA LEU A 361 -12.18 -1.37 13.29
C LEU A 361 -12.86 -0.44 14.32
N LEU A 362 -12.25 -0.22 15.50
CA LEU A 362 -12.92 0.47 16.60
C LEU A 362 -13.10 1.97 16.37
N ARG A 363 -12.19 2.63 15.64
CA ARG A 363 -12.27 4.08 15.37
C ARG A 363 -11.87 4.38 13.92
N PRO A 364 -12.82 4.33 12.96
CA PRO A 364 -12.59 4.77 11.59
C PRO A 364 -12.49 6.30 11.52
N VAL A 365 -12.05 6.80 10.37
CA VAL A 365 -11.97 8.24 10.09
C VAL A 365 -13.13 8.61 9.17
N ALA A 366 -13.95 9.58 9.57
CA ALA A 366 -14.86 10.22 8.64
C ALA A 366 -14.06 11.24 7.82
N PHE A 367 -13.69 10.89 6.60
CA PHE A 367 -12.98 11.78 5.69
C PHE A 367 -13.86 12.93 5.22
N PHE A 368 -15.16 12.70 5.18
CA PHE A 368 -16.17 13.68 4.82
C PHE A 368 -17.48 13.36 5.52
N TYR A 369 -18.17 14.36 6.03
CA TYR A 369 -19.52 14.26 6.54
C TYR A 369 -20.25 15.58 6.39
N GLU A 370 -21.43 15.55 5.78
CA GLU A 370 -22.35 16.67 5.69
C GLU A 370 -23.81 16.23 5.93
N THR A 371 -24.61 17.19 6.32
CA THR A 371 -26.09 17.02 6.49
C THR A 371 -26.81 17.87 5.45
N PRO A 372 -26.88 17.40 4.18
CA PRO A 372 -27.52 18.17 3.14
C PRO A 372 -29.02 18.31 3.38
N ALA A 373 -29.53 19.54 3.28
CA ALA A 373 -30.96 19.79 3.37
C ALA A 373 -31.68 19.16 2.15
N THR A 374 -32.67 18.32 2.39
CA THR A 374 -33.72 17.90 1.44
C THR A 374 -33.33 17.14 0.17
N LYS A 375 -32.29 16.27 0.20
CA LYS A 375 -31.90 15.49 -1.00
C LYS A 375 -32.14 13.98 -0.91
N CYS A 376 -32.69 13.46 0.18
CA CYS A 376 -32.87 12.02 0.39
C CYS A 376 -34.33 11.58 0.57
N GLY A 377 -35.30 12.50 0.47
CA GLY A 377 -36.71 12.20 0.67
C GLY A 377 -37.12 12.00 2.15
N ALA A 378 -36.31 12.43 3.10
CA ALA A 378 -36.57 12.42 4.54
C ALA A 378 -36.25 13.79 5.16
N ASP A 379 -36.72 14.05 6.38
CA ASP A 379 -36.50 15.32 7.08
C ASP A 379 -35.02 15.59 7.42
N SER A 380 -34.22 14.55 7.57
CA SER A 380 -32.78 14.64 7.86
C SER A 380 -32.00 13.67 6.99
N CYS A 381 -30.99 14.20 6.30
CA CYS A 381 -30.12 13.47 5.39
C CYS A 381 -28.66 13.48 5.89
N SER A 382 -27.91 12.47 5.53
CA SER A 382 -26.47 12.38 5.77
C SER A 382 -25.74 11.98 4.50
N GLN A 383 -24.55 12.56 4.31
CA GLN A 383 -23.62 12.22 3.24
C GLN A 383 -22.24 12.04 3.87
N ALA A 384 -21.61 10.88 3.66
CA ALA A 384 -20.35 10.56 4.33
C ALA A 384 -19.36 9.83 3.41
N VAL A 385 -18.07 10.02 3.67
CA VAL A 385 -16.97 9.15 3.22
C VAL A 385 -16.29 8.60 4.46
N LEU A 386 -16.62 7.38 4.83
CA LEU A 386 -16.10 6.73 6.04
C LEU A 386 -14.93 5.81 5.70
N GLY A 387 -13.73 6.12 6.18
CA GLY A 387 -12.51 5.33 6.01
C GLY A 387 -12.50 4.10 6.90
N VAL A 388 -13.27 3.07 6.55
CA VAL A 388 -13.43 1.84 7.33
C VAL A 388 -13.35 0.59 6.45
N GLY A 389 -12.78 -0.48 6.98
CA GLY A 389 -12.77 -1.78 6.33
C GLY A 389 -14.13 -2.48 6.34
N THR A 390 -14.35 -3.44 5.44
CA THR A 390 -15.53 -4.30 5.45
C THR A 390 -15.46 -5.25 6.65
N PRO A 391 -16.33 -5.14 7.68
CA PRO A 391 -16.22 -5.90 8.93
C PRO A 391 -16.11 -7.40 8.76
N VAL A 392 -16.88 -8.00 7.85
CA VAL A 392 -16.82 -9.45 7.56
C VAL A 392 -15.42 -9.85 7.10
N ILE A 393 -14.78 -9.04 6.25
CA ILE A 393 -13.41 -9.30 5.77
C ILE A 393 -12.39 -9.14 6.91
N TRP A 394 -12.51 -8.11 7.74
CA TRP A 394 -11.58 -7.85 8.82
C TRP A 394 -11.66 -8.89 9.93
N TYR A 395 -12.86 -9.21 10.41
CA TYR A 395 -13.02 -10.23 11.46
C TYR A 395 -12.71 -11.64 10.95
N GLY A 396 -13.12 -11.97 9.71
CA GLY A 396 -12.67 -13.20 9.06
C GLY A 396 -11.14 -13.23 8.86
N GLY A 397 -10.54 -12.06 8.58
CA GLY A 397 -9.09 -11.86 8.47
C GLY A 397 -8.35 -12.18 9.76
N LEU A 398 -8.88 -11.79 10.93
CA LEU A 398 -8.29 -12.15 12.22
C LEU A 398 -8.27 -13.67 12.41
N VAL A 399 -9.38 -14.35 12.14
CA VAL A 399 -9.45 -15.81 12.19
C VAL A 399 -8.46 -16.45 11.22
N ALA A 400 -8.35 -15.89 10.00
CA ALA A 400 -7.40 -16.36 9.00
C ALA A 400 -5.94 -16.15 9.43
N LEU A 401 -5.59 -15.04 10.05
CA LEU A 401 -4.24 -14.80 10.58
C LEU A 401 -3.90 -15.79 11.70
N LEU A 402 -4.82 -16.09 12.61
CA LEU A 402 -4.64 -17.16 13.60
C LEU A 402 -4.44 -18.52 12.92
N THR A 403 -5.22 -18.81 11.87
CA THR A 403 -5.03 -20.04 11.07
C THR A 403 -3.64 -20.08 10.46
N MET A 404 -3.12 -18.94 9.93
CA MET A 404 -1.77 -18.87 9.38
C MET A 404 -0.69 -19.11 10.44
N ILE A 405 -0.88 -18.62 11.68
CA ILE A 405 0.05 -18.89 12.79
C ILE A 405 0.11 -20.40 13.06
N VAL A 406 -1.05 -21.05 13.27
CA VAL A 406 -1.13 -22.50 13.52
C VAL A 406 -0.51 -23.27 12.36
N TRP A 407 -0.86 -22.92 11.12
CA TRP A 407 -0.33 -23.59 9.95
C TRP A 407 1.19 -23.44 9.83
N TYR A 408 1.73 -22.23 10.06
CA TYR A 408 3.18 -21.99 10.03
C TYR A 408 3.91 -22.77 11.10
N VAL A 409 3.40 -22.81 12.33
CA VAL A 409 4.00 -23.57 13.44
C VAL A 409 4.03 -25.06 13.11
N ALA A 410 2.94 -25.61 12.59
CA ALA A 410 2.81 -27.03 12.29
C ALA A 410 3.63 -27.50 11.07
N THR A 411 3.74 -26.65 10.03
CA THR A 411 4.27 -27.12 8.73
C THR A 411 5.48 -26.34 8.22
N ARG A 412 5.77 -25.17 8.79
CA ARG A 412 6.77 -24.23 8.29
C ARG A 412 6.54 -23.83 6.83
N ASP A 413 5.27 -23.79 6.41
CA ASP A 413 4.94 -23.38 5.05
C ASP A 413 5.32 -21.92 4.81
N TRP A 414 6.11 -21.69 3.78
CA TRP A 414 6.63 -20.37 3.45
C TRP A 414 5.55 -19.33 3.15
N ARG A 415 4.37 -19.77 2.65
CA ARG A 415 3.25 -18.89 2.29
C ARG A 415 2.65 -18.25 3.55
N ALA A 416 2.41 -19.09 4.55
CA ALA A 416 1.93 -18.63 5.85
C ALA A 416 2.96 -17.70 6.50
N GLY A 417 4.25 -18.06 6.50
CA GLY A 417 5.33 -17.23 7.03
C GLY A 417 5.45 -15.89 6.31
N ALA A 418 5.37 -15.87 4.97
CA ALA A 418 5.42 -14.65 4.19
C ALA A 418 4.26 -13.70 4.48
N VAL A 419 3.05 -14.22 4.57
CA VAL A 419 1.85 -13.43 4.86
C VAL A 419 1.90 -12.84 6.27
N LEU A 420 2.24 -13.66 7.26
CA LEU A 420 2.37 -13.21 8.66
C LEU A 420 3.45 -12.14 8.82
N ALA A 421 4.64 -12.36 8.24
CA ALA A 421 5.72 -11.39 8.29
C ALA A 421 5.34 -10.07 7.62
N SER A 422 4.72 -10.14 6.43
CA SER A 422 4.30 -8.93 5.70
C SER A 422 3.20 -8.15 6.44
N TYR A 423 2.24 -8.85 7.06
CA TYR A 423 1.24 -8.22 7.93
C TYR A 423 1.91 -7.54 9.14
N ALA A 424 2.87 -8.23 9.76
CA ALA A 424 3.60 -7.72 10.92
C ALA A 424 4.45 -6.47 10.57
N PHE A 425 5.07 -6.41 9.38
CA PHE A 425 5.84 -5.23 8.93
C PHE A 425 4.96 -3.98 8.77
N GLY A 426 3.68 -4.15 8.40
CA GLY A 426 2.73 -3.05 8.31
C GLY A 426 2.07 -2.66 9.63
N TRP A 427 2.19 -3.47 10.67
CA TRP A 427 1.45 -3.30 11.92
C TRP A 427 2.33 -3.06 13.14
N LEU A 428 3.32 -3.92 13.38
CA LEU A 428 4.11 -3.89 14.63
C LEU A 428 4.94 -2.60 14.82
N PRO A 429 5.53 -1.97 13.78
CA PRO A 429 6.28 -0.75 13.99
C PRO A 429 5.47 0.38 14.61
N TRP A 430 4.16 0.43 14.35
CA TRP A 430 3.28 1.47 14.87
C TRP A 430 3.08 1.39 16.39
N PHE A 431 3.29 0.23 17.00
CA PHE A 431 3.26 0.08 18.47
C PHE A 431 4.39 0.88 19.14
N TYR A 432 5.57 0.92 18.52
CA TYR A 432 6.66 1.75 19.03
C TYR A 432 6.25 3.22 19.08
N TYR A 433 5.72 3.76 17.98
CA TYR A 433 5.29 5.16 17.91
C TYR A 433 4.09 5.47 18.81
N ALA A 434 3.21 4.50 19.04
CA ALA A 434 2.12 4.64 20.00
C ALA A 434 2.62 4.75 21.45
N ILE A 435 3.59 3.93 21.81
CA ILE A 435 4.05 3.80 23.21
C ILE A 435 5.12 4.84 23.53
N SER A 436 6.09 5.06 22.62
CA SER A 436 7.25 5.94 22.88
C SER A 436 6.96 7.39 22.58
N ASP A 437 6.28 7.68 21.47
CA ASP A 437 6.14 9.04 20.95
C ASP A 437 4.73 9.61 21.17
N ASN A 438 3.81 8.80 21.70
CA ASN A 438 2.37 9.15 21.82
C ASN A 438 1.82 9.77 20.51
N ARG A 439 2.27 9.23 19.38
CA ARG A 439 2.05 9.79 18.05
C ARG A 439 0.58 9.72 17.65
N THR A 440 0.05 10.81 17.10
CA THR A 440 -1.27 10.80 16.46
C THR A 440 -1.27 9.89 15.24
N MET A 441 -2.14 8.86 15.27
CA MET A 441 -2.24 7.86 14.22
C MET A 441 -3.71 7.57 13.88
N TYR A 442 -3.94 6.92 12.74
CA TYR A 442 -5.28 6.69 12.22
C TYR A 442 -5.43 5.27 11.67
N LEU A 443 -6.67 4.75 11.73
CA LEU A 443 -7.02 3.42 11.22
C LEU A 443 -6.62 3.22 9.75
N PHE A 444 -6.66 4.26 8.92
CA PHE A 444 -6.33 4.11 7.49
C PHE A 444 -4.85 3.76 7.22
N TYR A 445 -3.94 3.91 8.21
CA TYR A 445 -2.56 3.40 8.08
C TYR A 445 -2.53 1.87 7.91
N ALA A 446 -3.57 1.19 8.39
CA ALA A 446 -3.73 -0.27 8.24
C ALA A 446 -3.93 -0.74 6.78
N ILE A 447 -4.11 0.17 5.81
CA ILE A 447 -4.24 -0.19 4.40
C ILE A 447 -3.07 -1.04 3.89
N THR A 448 -1.85 -0.80 4.39
CA THR A 448 -0.67 -1.57 4.00
C THR A 448 -0.70 -3.03 4.46
N MET A 449 -1.49 -3.35 5.49
CA MET A 449 -1.69 -4.72 5.98
C MET A 449 -2.78 -5.46 5.20
N THR A 450 -3.73 -4.74 4.62
CA THR A 450 -4.95 -5.28 4.00
C THR A 450 -4.69 -6.34 2.92
N PRO A 451 -3.75 -6.18 1.97
CA PRO A 451 -3.46 -7.23 0.98
C PRO A 451 -2.99 -8.54 1.62
N PHE A 452 -2.22 -8.46 2.70
CA PHE A 452 -1.68 -9.63 3.40
C PHE A 452 -2.75 -10.33 4.24
N MET A 453 -3.67 -9.58 4.84
CA MET A 453 -4.86 -10.12 5.49
C MET A 453 -5.74 -10.88 4.48
N ILE A 454 -5.94 -10.34 3.28
CA ILE A 454 -6.70 -11.01 2.22
C ILE A 454 -5.96 -12.25 1.70
N LEU A 455 -4.64 -12.24 1.62
CA LEU A 455 -3.87 -13.45 1.33
C LEU A 455 -4.04 -14.51 2.42
N ALA A 456 -4.08 -14.13 3.71
CA ALA A 456 -4.39 -15.06 4.81
C ALA A 456 -5.77 -15.69 4.64
N LEU A 457 -6.81 -14.90 4.36
CA LEU A 457 -8.16 -15.38 4.04
C LEU A 457 -8.16 -16.33 2.86
N THR A 458 -7.45 -15.99 1.79
CA THR A 458 -7.37 -16.81 0.57
C THR A 458 -6.67 -18.14 0.82
N LEU A 459 -5.59 -18.14 1.59
CA LEU A 459 -4.88 -19.37 1.95
C LEU A 459 -5.73 -20.24 2.88
N THR A 460 -6.42 -19.63 3.85
CA THR A 460 -7.39 -20.31 4.72
C THR A 460 -8.54 -20.92 3.90
N ALA A 461 -9.09 -20.19 2.93
CA ALA A 461 -10.09 -20.69 2.00
C ALA A 461 -9.58 -21.92 1.23
N GLY A 462 -8.32 -21.90 0.78
CA GLY A 462 -7.67 -23.05 0.16
C GLY A 462 -7.60 -24.28 1.09
N LEU A 463 -7.29 -24.09 2.38
CA LEU A 463 -7.29 -25.15 3.40
C LEU A 463 -8.72 -25.68 3.66
N ILE A 464 -9.72 -24.80 3.70
CA ILE A 464 -11.14 -25.15 3.87
C ILE A 464 -11.64 -25.97 2.67
N ILE A 465 -11.38 -25.56 1.44
CA ILE A 465 -11.77 -26.30 0.23
C ILE A 465 -11.06 -27.66 0.17
N GLY A 466 -9.81 -27.72 0.63
CA GLY A 466 -9.02 -28.93 0.66
C GLY A 466 -8.27 -29.21 -0.64
N ARG A 467 -7.46 -30.27 -0.61
CA ARG A 467 -6.61 -30.69 -1.72
C ARG A 467 -7.44 -31.21 -2.92
N ALA A 468 -6.84 -31.22 -4.10
CA ALA A 468 -7.49 -31.66 -5.33
C ALA A 468 -7.87 -33.17 -5.28
N ASP A 469 -7.13 -33.97 -4.51
CA ASP A 469 -7.33 -35.41 -4.30
C ASP A 469 -8.28 -35.74 -3.12
N ALA A 470 -8.82 -34.73 -2.41
CA ALA A 470 -9.78 -34.96 -1.33
C ALA A 470 -11.16 -35.40 -1.87
N ALA A 471 -11.93 -36.11 -1.04
CA ALA A 471 -13.26 -36.61 -1.40
C ALA A 471 -14.17 -35.46 -1.92
N PRO A 472 -14.95 -35.72 -3.00
CA PRO A 472 -15.79 -34.69 -3.63
C PRO A 472 -16.74 -33.97 -2.67
N ASN A 473 -17.40 -34.70 -1.76
CA ASN A 473 -18.32 -34.13 -0.76
C ASN A 473 -17.59 -33.20 0.21
N ARG A 474 -16.36 -33.56 0.62
CA ARG A 474 -15.51 -32.69 1.48
C ARG A 474 -15.18 -31.37 0.76
N ARG A 475 -14.84 -31.47 -0.54
CA ARG A 475 -14.52 -30.27 -1.35
C ARG A 475 -15.75 -29.44 -1.64
N ALA A 476 -16.91 -30.06 -1.91
CA ALA A 476 -18.16 -29.35 -2.10
C ALA A 476 -18.57 -28.56 -0.85
N LEU A 477 -18.49 -29.17 0.33
CA LEU A 477 -18.76 -28.51 1.61
C LEU A 477 -17.80 -27.35 1.84
N GLY A 478 -16.49 -27.55 1.63
CA GLY A 478 -15.50 -26.48 1.77
C GLY A 478 -15.75 -25.32 0.80
N ALA A 479 -16.10 -25.63 -0.45
CA ALA A 479 -16.45 -24.60 -1.44
C ALA A 479 -17.74 -23.84 -1.05
N ALA A 480 -18.74 -24.53 -0.50
CA ALA A 480 -19.97 -23.90 0.00
C ALA A 480 -19.69 -22.94 1.15
N VAL A 481 -18.85 -23.32 2.12
CA VAL A 481 -18.44 -22.45 3.24
C VAL A 481 -17.72 -21.20 2.73
N VAL A 482 -16.75 -21.35 1.83
CA VAL A 482 -16.00 -20.22 1.25
C VAL A 482 -16.93 -19.35 0.39
N GLY A 483 -17.86 -19.94 -0.35
CA GLY A 483 -18.88 -19.23 -1.13
C GLY A 483 -19.80 -18.39 -0.24
N ALA A 484 -20.29 -18.98 0.86
CA ALA A 484 -21.12 -18.30 1.84
C ALA A 484 -20.41 -17.10 2.49
N PHE A 485 -19.14 -17.27 2.88
CA PHE A 485 -18.32 -16.18 3.40
C PHE A 485 -18.14 -15.06 2.36
N THR A 486 -17.86 -15.42 1.12
CA THR A 486 -17.69 -14.45 0.02
C THR A 486 -18.98 -13.67 -0.24
N LEU A 487 -20.13 -14.37 -0.27
CA LEU A 487 -21.43 -13.73 -0.42
C LEU A 487 -21.73 -12.77 0.75
N LEU A 488 -21.42 -13.19 1.97
CA LEU A 488 -21.60 -12.33 3.15
C LEU A 488 -20.71 -11.06 3.07
N ALA A 489 -19.47 -11.18 2.58
CA ALA A 489 -18.60 -10.03 2.36
C ALA A 489 -19.17 -9.06 1.30
N LEU A 490 -19.73 -9.59 0.21
CA LEU A 490 -20.40 -8.80 -0.82
C LEU A 490 -21.63 -8.05 -0.28
N ILE A 491 -22.48 -8.75 0.48
CA ILE A 491 -23.66 -8.15 1.13
C ILE A 491 -23.23 -7.07 2.12
N ASN A 492 -22.20 -7.34 2.92
CA ASN A 492 -21.69 -6.39 3.91
C ASN A 492 -21.12 -5.11 3.26
N LEU A 493 -20.35 -5.25 2.15
CA LEU A 493 -19.97 -4.06 1.39
C LEU A 493 -21.19 -3.33 0.83
N GLY A 494 -22.13 -4.03 0.19
CA GLY A 494 -23.34 -3.41 -0.36
C GLY A 494 -24.14 -2.62 0.69
N TRP A 495 -24.18 -3.13 1.92
CA TRP A 495 -24.78 -2.42 3.05
C TRP A 495 -24.01 -1.14 3.42
N LEU A 496 -22.68 -1.19 3.44
CA LEU A 496 -21.84 -0.05 3.80
C LEU A 496 -21.61 0.93 2.63
N TYR A 497 -21.81 0.50 1.39
CA TYR A 497 -21.44 1.23 0.18
C TYR A 497 -21.89 2.70 0.19
N PRO A 498 -23.13 3.07 0.55
CA PRO A 498 -23.56 4.46 0.56
C PRO A 498 -22.68 5.39 1.41
N VAL A 499 -22.24 4.91 2.59
CA VAL A 499 -21.41 5.72 3.51
C VAL A 499 -19.91 5.68 3.16
N LEU A 500 -19.52 4.87 2.18
CA LEU A 500 -18.15 4.82 1.68
C LEU A 500 -17.92 5.72 0.45
N VAL A 501 -19.01 6.06 -0.29
CA VAL A 501 -18.92 6.75 -1.59
C VAL A 501 -19.71 8.05 -1.66
N ALA A 502 -20.02 8.62 -0.51
CA ALA A 502 -20.76 9.89 -0.37
C ALA A 502 -22.15 9.86 -1.04
N GLU A 503 -22.91 8.78 -0.91
CA GLU A 503 -24.33 8.82 -1.26
C GLU A 503 -25.13 9.57 -0.20
N VAL A 504 -26.11 10.36 -0.67
CA VAL A 504 -27.02 11.06 0.23
C VAL A 504 -28.14 10.10 0.63
N ILE A 505 -28.21 9.78 1.92
CA ILE A 505 -29.18 8.84 2.48
C ILE A 505 -29.88 9.44 3.70
N PRO A 506 -31.08 8.92 4.09
CA PRO A 506 -31.71 9.29 5.35
C PRO A 506 -30.78 9.11 6.54
N HIS A 507 -30.75 10.06 7.48
CA HIS A 507 -29.88 9.99 8.66
C HIS A 507 -30.10 8.71 9.49
N SER A 508 -31.32 8.22 9.59
CA SER A 508 -31.64 6.95 10.24
C SER A 508 -30.92 5.76 9.56
N GLN A 509 -30.86 5.76 8.22
CA GLN A 509 -30.13 4.74 7.47
C GLN A 509 -28.61 4.87 7.62
N TRP A 510 -28.09 6.09 7.71
CA TRP A 510 -26.68 6.32 8.02
C TRP A 510 -26.33 5.75 9.40
N TRP A 511 -27.15 6.04 10.42
CA TRP A 511 -26.94 5.56 11.78
C TRP A 511 -26.97 4.03 11.90
N THR A 512 -27.87 3.34 11.20
CA THR A 512 -27.92 1.86 11.21
C THR A 512 -26.69 1.20 10.62
N ARG A 513 -25.84 1.93 9.87
CA ARG A 513 -24.58 1.46 9.31
C ARG A 513 -23.39 1.65 10.23
N MET A 514 -23.55 2.36 11.33
CA MET A 514 -22.53 2.56 12.35
C MET A 514 -22.50 1.34 13.28
N LEU A 515 -21.51 0.45 13.07
CA LEU A 515 -21.40 -0.80 13.85
C LEU A 515 -21.10 -0.50 15.32
N PHE A 516 -20.32 0.53 15.60
CA PHE A 516 -20.00 1.01 16.95
C PHE A 516 -20.37 2.50 17.05
N ARG A 517 -20.71 2.97 18.26
CA ARG A 517 -20.92 4.41 18.50
C ARG A 517 -19.70 5.25 18.16
N SER A 518 -18.51 4.65 18.27
CA SER A 518 -17.23 5.30 17.92
C SER A 518 -17.04 5.52 16.42
N TRP A 519 -17.93 4.99 15.57
CA TRP A 519 -17.90 5.25 14.12
C TRP A 519 -18.61 6.56 13.73
N ALA A 520 -19.42 7.10 14.64
CA ALA A 520 -20.17 8.34 14.47
C ALA A 520 -19.41 9.57 15.03
#